data_8a8a0326248555a9015dbd9451e37fe7
#
_entry.id   8a8a0326248555a9015dbd9451e37fe7
#
_cell.length_a   1.000
_cell.length_b   1.000
_cell.length_c   1.000
_cell.angle_alpha   90.00
_cell.angle_beta   90.00
_cell.angle_gamma   90.00
#
_symmetry.space_group_name_H-M   'P 1'
#
loop_
_entity.id
_entity.type
_entity.pdbx_description
1 polymer ?
#
loop_
_entity_poly.entity_id
_entity_poly.type
_entity_poly.pdbx_seq_one_letter_code
_entity_poly.pdbx_strand_id
1 'polypeptide(L)'
;MKRLYFFCTLAIVTINLSAQMDIPPVGGNPRAMIAEELGITSITIHYGRPDVNKREGKIFGDGNLVPYGFSTTNFLTSKNTSPWRAGANENTTITFEHDVKVEGRDIKAGTYGLHMALAADMVTLIFSNQNDAWGSFYYEEKNDALRVNVKPVALDKNVEWLKYEFIEHKEKYCVIAMQWEKLSVPFKIEVDVDNIVIARLRQQVTSQKGFNSNNMLQAAQYCLNKNINLEEALAWSIRAINGFQGQKSFITLRNLATAYEKLNRIPQADSTMDEALLIATANQYTAYGRQLIGQKRTDKAMEVLKASEKRYGDMFGVNNGLMSVYSAKGDFKNAIKYAEKALAQAPNENSKKQIE
;
A
#
# COMPACT_ATOMS: atom_id res chain seq x y z
N MET A 1 63.82 12.78 36.69
CA MET A 1 62.40 13.07 36.44
C MET A 1 62.26 13.57 35.01
N LYS A 2 61.82 12.70 34.07
CA LYS A 2 61.55 13.07 32.65
C LYS A 2 60.16 13.50 32.53
N ARG A 3 59.86 14.76 32.15
CA ARG A 3 58.58 15.28 31.87
C ARG A 3 58.19 14.92 30.43
N LEU A 4 57.14 14.11 30.29
CA LEU A 4 56.52 13.73 28.99
C LEU A 4 55.51 14.81 28.62
N TYR A 5 55.77 15.56 27.53
CA TYR A 5 54.82 16.51 26.96
C TYR A 5 53.93 15.76 25.98
N PHE A 6 52.61 15.71 26.28
CA PHE A 6 51.58 15.15 25.42
C PHE A 6 51.09 16.27 24.48
N PHE A 7 51.46 16.20 23.21
CA PHE A 7 50.93 17.11 22.18
C PHE A 7 49.60 16.56 21.73
N CYS A 8 48.48 17.20 22.14
CA CYS A 8 47.19 16.99 21.54
C CYS A 8 47.09 17.74 20.20
N THR A 9 47.21 17.03 19.10
CA THR A 9 46.88 17.57 17.77
C THR A 9 45.40 17.63 17.61
N LEU A 10 44.83 18.85 17.67
CA LEU A 10 43.41 19.13 17.38
C LEU A 10 43.24 19.08 15.87
N ALA A 11 42.64 18.00 15.35
CA ALA A 11 42.25 17.91 13.95
C ALA A 11 41.04 18.83 13.71
N ILE A 12 41.30 20.00 13.11
CA ILE A 12 40.22 20.90 12.65
C ILE A 12 39.59 20.28 11.40
N VAL A 13 38.45 19.65 11.56
CA VAL A 13 37.60 19.24 10.44
C VAL A 13 36.95 20.50 9.92
N THR A 14 37.44 21.04 8.81
CA THR A 14 36.76 22.12 8.09
C THR A 14 35.52 21.56 7.39
N ILE A 15 34.36 21.72 8.01
CA ILE A 15 33.08 21.53 7.33
C ILE A 15 32.95 22.70 6.36
N ASN A 16 33.11 22.43 5.06
CA ASN A 16 32.71 23.39 4.01
C ASN A 16 31.20 23.53 4.03
N LEU A 17 30.66 24.44 4.84
CA LEU A 17 29.31 24.95 4.69
C LEU A 17 29.29 25.78 3.41
N SER A 18 28.84 25.20 2.31
CA SER A 18 28.44 25.97 1.14
C SER A 18 27.23 26.80 1.53
N ALA A 19 27.45 28.04 1.95
CA ALA A 19 26.40 29.03 2.11
C ALA A 19 25.93 29.45 0.70
N GLN A 20 25.20 28.60 0.02
CA GLN A 20 24.55 28.94 -1.24
C GLN A 20 23.29 29.73 -0.89
N MET A 21 23.18 30.94 -1.42
CA MET A 21 21.96 31.75 -1.21
C MET A 21 20.79 31.07 -1.90
N ASP A 22 19.71 30.85 -1.17
CA ASP A 22 18.42 30.37 -1.72
C ASP A 22 17.76 31.53 -2.48
N ILE A 23 18.10 31.65 -3.76
CA ILE A 23 17.42 32.57 -4.67
C ILE A 23 16.44 31.79 -5.56
N PRO A 24 15.27 32.36 -5.87
CA PRO A 24 14.35 31.74 -6.81
C PRO A 24 15.04 31.40 -8.13
N PRO A 25 14.76 30.25 -8.77
CA PRO A 25 15.36 29.90 -10.04
C PRO A 25 15.03 30.96 -11.10
N VAL A 26 16.02 31.32 -11.91
CA VAL A 26 15.84 32.25 -13.03
C VAL A 26 15.08 31.52 -14.14
N GLY A 27 13.90 31.98 -14.47
CA GLY A 27 13.05 31.43 -15.54
C GLY A 27 11.57 31.42 -15.13
N GLY A 28 10.66 31.70 -16.07
CA GLY A 28 9.22 31.85 -15.80
C GLY A 28 8.45 30.55 -15.53
N ASN A 29 9.12 29.38 -15.44
CA ASN A 29 8.44 28.11 -15.26
C ASN A 29 8.51 27.69 -13.77
N PRO A 30 7.39 27.71 -13.03
CA PRO A 30 7.38 27.25 -11.64
C PRO A 30 7.70 25.75 -11.56
N ARG A 31 8.38 25.38 -10.47
CA ARG A 31 8.58 23.98 -10.12
C ARG A 31 7.39 23.43 -9.37
N ALA A 32 7.05 22.18 -9.60
CA ALA A 32 6.03 21.47 -8.87
C ALA A 32 6.49 20.05 -8.51
N MET A 33 5.83 19.50 -7.50
CA MET A 33 6.00 18.13 -7.07
C MET A 33 4.60 17.56 -6.81
N ILE A 34 4.40 16.32 -7.22
CA ILE A 34 3.28 15.49 -6.76
C ILE A 34 3.83 14.19 -6.17
N ALA A 35 3.14 13.68 -5.16
CA ALA A 35 3.47 12.39 -4.55
C ALA A 35 2.18 11.70 -4.12
N GLU A 36 2.15 10.37 -4.24
CA GLU A 36 1.07 9.53 -3.74
C GLU A 36 1.64 8.23 -3.17
N GLU A 37 1.01 7.72 -2.12
CA GLU A 37 1.36 6.43 -1.53
C GLU A 37 0.43 5.34 -2.06
N LEU A 38 1.00 4.22 -2.51
CA LEU A 38 0.31 3.01 -2.90
C LEU A 38 0.70 1.90 -1.92
N GLY A 39 -0.19 1.58 -1.00
CA GLY A 39 0.14 0.76 0.16
C GLY A 39 1.11 1.48 1.11
N ILE A 40 2.36 1.03 1.16
CA ILE A 40 3.43 1.64 1.97
C ILE A 40 4.61 2.10 1.11
N THR A 41 4.39 2.28 -0.18
CA THR A 41 5.41 2.78 -1.13
C THR A 41 4.97 4.09 -1.73
N SER A 42 5.90 5.03 -1.89
CA SER A 42 5.62 6.32 -2.50
C SER A 42 6.08 6.38 -3.95
N ILE A 43 5.33 7.14 -4.76
CA ILE A 43 5.66 7.53 -6.12
C ILE A 43 5.69 9.05 -6.13
N THR A 44 6.82 9.65 -6.53
CA THR A 44 6.99 11.10 -6.51
C THR A 44 7.45 11.60 -7.87
N ILE A 45 6.86 12.68 -8.37
CA ILE A 45 7.27 13.34 -9.62
C ILE A 45 7.64 14.79 -9.31
N HIS A 46 8.85 15.22 -9.70
CA HIS A 46 9.29 16.60 -9.70
C HIS A 46 9.39 17.10 -11.13
N TYR A 47 8.89 18.28 -11.41
CA TYR A 47 8.85 18.81 -12.77
C TYR A 47 8.76 20.33 -12.83
N GLY A 48 9.23 20.91 -13.94
CA GLY A 48 9.00 22.31 -14.28
C GLY A 48 7.69 22.43 -15.06
N ARG A 49 6.91 23.48 -14.77
CA ARG A 49 5.58 23.72 -15.37
C ARG A 49 5.64 24.85 -16.39
N PRO A 50 5.75 24.55 -17.69
CA PRO A 50 5.52 25.56 -18.72
C PRO A 50 4.03 25.90 -18.85
N ASP A 51 3.74 27.14 -19.25
CA ASP A 51 2.40 27.61 -19.62
C ASP A 51 2.13 27.46 -21.13
N VAL A 52 0.88 27.49 -21.52
CA VAL A 52 0.50 27.61 -22.94
C VAL A 52 0.76 29.02 -23.46
N ASN A 53 0.44 30.03 -22.68
CA ASN A 53 0.73 31.42 -22.95
C ASN A 53 0.34 31.85 -24.38
N LYS A 54 -0.92 31.72 -24.75
CA LYS A 54 -1.49 32.05 -26.05
C LYS A 54 -0.86 31.33 -27.25
N ARG A 55 -0.29 30.10 -26.99
CA ARG A 55 0.30 29.23 -28.03
C ARG A 55 -0.57 28.00 -28.30
N GLU A 56 -1.88 28.10 -28.12
CA GLU A 56 -2.82 26.99 -28.41
C GLU A 56 -2.62 26.51 -29.86
N GLY A 57 -2.55 25.19 -30.05
CA GLY A 57 -2.28 24.55 -31.32
C GLY A 57 -0.82 24.66 -31.80
N LYS A 58 0.08 25.25 -31.00
CA LYS A 58 1.51 25.42 -31.30
C LYS A 58 2.42 24.81 -30.23
N ILE A 59 1.87 23.97 -29.39
CA ILE A 59 2.65 23.32 -28.34
C ILE A 59 3.26 22.02 -28.88
N PHE A 60 2.47 21.14 -29.43
CA PHE A 60 2.90 19.81 -29.88
C PHE A 60 2.89 19.68 -31.40
N GLY A 61 3.85 18.93 -31.93
CA GLY A 61 3.95 18.62 -33.36
C GLY A 61 5.15 19.24 -34.07
N ASP A 62 5.35 18.87 -35.32
CA ASP A 62 6.49 19.33 -36.11
C ASP A 62 6.46 20.85 -36.31
N GLY A 63 7.60 21.48 -36.04
CA GLY A 63 7.73 22.93 -36.09
C GLY A 63 7.17 23.69 -34.88
N ASN A 64 6.57 22.99 -33.92
CA ASN A 64 6.04 23.54 -32.68
C ASN A 64 7.05 23.47 -31.51
N LEU A 65 6.63 23.93 -30.33
CA LEU A 65 7.48 24.02 -29.13
C LEU A 65 8.03 22.63 -28.71
N VAL A 66 7.21 21.59 -28.80
CA VAL A 66 7.57 20.19 -28.55
C VAL A 66 7.39 19.42 -29.86
N PRO A 67 8.44 19.22 -30.64
CA PRO A 67 8.36 18.49 -31.90
C PRO A 67 8.09 17.01 -31.64
N TYR A 68 7.60 16.32 -32.65
CA TYR A 68 7.43 14.89 -32.58
C TYR A 68 8.78 14.15 -32.58
N GLY A 69 8.82 13.00 -31.89
CA GLY A 69 9.97 12.12 -31.81
C GLY A 69 11.14 12.70 -31.03
N PHE A 70 12.31 12.66 -31.66
CA PHE A 70 13.58 13.12 -31.12
C PHE A 70 14.06 14.34 -31.90
N SER A 71 14.36 15.42 -31.21
CA SER A 71 14.84 16.67 -31.82
C SER A 71 16.37 16.78 -31.76
N THR A 72 16.95 17.62 -32.62
CA THR A 72 18.41 17.84 -32.69
C THR A 72 18.91 18.86 -31.66
N THR A 73 18.25 19.01 -30.52
CA THR A 73 18.60 19.98 -29.46
C THR A 73 19.64 19.44 -28.46
N ASN A 74 20.30 18.32 -28.76
CA ASN A 74 21.31 17.74 -27.90
C ASN A 74 22.66 18.47 -28.03
N PHE A 75 23.20 19.03 -26.93
CA PHE A 75 24.46 19.76 -26.93
C PHE A 75 25.72 18.88 -26.92
N LEU A 76 25.61 17.57 -26.66
CA LEU A 76 26.76 16.67 -26.63
C LEU A 76 27.37 16.53 -28.03
N THR A 77 26.54 16.42 -29.05
CA THR A 77 27.00 16.42 -30.46
C THR A 77 25.86 16.92 -31.37
N SER A 78 26.22 17.55 -32.50
CA SER A 78 25.26 17.96 -33.52
C SER A 78 24.53 16.78 -34.22
N LYS A 79 24.93 15.53 -33.94
CA LYS A 79 24.35 14.29 -34.49
C LYS A 79 23.39 13.60 -33.50
N ASN A 80 23.44 13.95 -32.21
CA ASN A 80 22.59 13.32 -31.22
C ASN A 80 21.24 14.02 -31.18
N THR A 81 20.20 13.22 -31.15
CA THR A 81 18.83 13.67 -30.94
C THR A 81 18.42 13.41 -29.49
N SER A 82 17.47 14.18 -28.98
CA SER A 82 16.94 14.01 -27.63
C SER A 82 15.41 14.05 -27.62
N PRO A 83 14.78 13.28 -26.72
CA PRO A 83 13.33 13.36 -26.52
C PRO A 83 12.99 14.63 -25.73
N TRP A 84 11.71 14.98 -25.68
CA TRP A 84 11.25 16.06 -24.81
C TRP A 84 11.40 15.68 -23.31
N ARG A 85 11.88 16.64 -22.51
CA ARG A 85 12.10 16.49 -21.06
C ARG A 85 10.81 16.37 -20.23
N ALA A 86 9.66 16.22 -20.87
CA ALA A 86 8.34 16.05 -20.24
C ALA A 86 8.00 17.14 -19.20
N GLY A 87 8.48 18.35 -19.42
CA GLY A 87 8.38 19.52 -18.55
C GLY A 87 9.21 20.68 -19.09
N ALA A 88 9.74 21.51 -18.19
CA ALA A 88 10.59 22.64 -18.52
C ALA A 88 11.78 22.76 -17.55
N ASN A 89 12.83 23.42 -17.98
CA ASN A 89 14.08 23.68 -17.28
C ASN A 89 14.87 22.38 -16.97
N GLU A 90 14.97 21.97 -15.72
CA GLU A 90 15.67 20.76 -15.30
C GLU A 90 14.96 19.49 -15.77
N ASN A 91 15.57 18.35 -15.58
CA ASN A 91 14.90 17.07 -15.81
C ASN A 91 13.61 16.97 -14.99
N THR A 92 12.54 16.55 -15.65
CA THR A 92 11.43 15.94 -14.94
C THR A 92 11.92 14.61 -14.37
N THR A 93 11.70 14.39 -13.09
CA THR A 93 12.11 13.13 -12.44
C THR A 93 10.92 12.40 -11.85
N ILE A 94 10.98 11.08 -11.91
CA ILE A 94 10.05 10.20 -11.21
C ILE A 94 10.84 9.28 -10.27
N THR A 95 10.39 9.20 -9.01
CA THR A 95 11.01 8.36 -7.98
C THR A 95 10.06 7.27 -7.56
N PHE A 96 10.54 6.03 -7.56
CA PHE A 96 9.87 4.86 -7.01
C PHE A 96 10.62 4.40 -5.77
N GLU A 97 9.94 4.35 -4.62
CA GLU A 97 10.55 3.88 -3.36
C GLU A 97 10.84 2.37 -3.37
N HIS A 98 10.04 1.60 -4.11
CA HIS A 98 10.21 0.16 -4.30
C HIS A 98 10.13 -0.19 -5.79
N ASP A 99 10.48 -1.44 -6.14
CA ASP A 99 10.33 -1.97 -7.48
C ASP A 99 8.86 -1.92 -7.91
N VAL A 100 8.60 -1.45 -9.14
CA VAL A 100 7.24 -1.31 -9.68
C VAL A 100 7.17 -1.83 -11.12
N LYS A 101 5.96 -1.87 -11.68
CA LYS A 101 5.77 -2.04 -13.13
C LYS A 101 5.18 -0.76 -13.71
N VAL A 102 5.73 -0.33 -14.83
CA VAL A 102 5.17 0.74 -15.66
C VAL A 102 4.61 0.10 -16.91
N GLU A 103 3.32 0.25 -17.16
CA GLU A 103 2.64 -0.41 -18.28
C GLU A 103 2.96 -1.92 -18.37
N GLY A 104 2.99 -2.59 -17.20
CA GLY A 104 3.30 -4.02 -17.08
C GLY A 104 4.79 -4.39 -17.21
N ARG A 105 5.69 -3.42 -17.42
CA ARG A 105 7.15 -3.63 -17.55
C ARG A 105 7.86 -3.30 -16.23
N ASP A 106 8.72 -4.20 -15.78
CA ASP A 106 9.45 -4.04 -14.52
C ASP A 106 10.45 -2.87 -14.59
N ILE A 107 10.49 -2.08 -13.52
CA ILE A 107 11.52 -1.07 -13.25
C ILE A 107 11.89 -1.12 -11.76
N LYS A 108 13.17 -0.93 -11.46
CA LYS A 108 13.69 -0.98 -10.10
C LYS A 108 13.35 0.27 -9.31
N ALA A 109 13.39 0.16 -7.97
CA ALA A 109 13.37 1.31 -7.09
C ALA A 109 14.50 2.29 -7.45
N GLY A 110 14.20 3.58 -7.42
CA GLY A 110 15.16 4.61 -7.77
C GLY A 110 14.53 5.88 -8.31
N THR A 111 15.35 6.86 -8.61
CA THR A 111 14.96 8.11 -9.27
C THR A 111 15.42 8.08 -10.72
N TYR A 112 14.50 8.38 -11.63
CA TYR A 112 14.72 8.37 -13.06
C TYR A 112 14.40 9.72 -13.68
N GLY A 113 15.19 10.16 -14.66
CA GLY A 113 14.80 11.23 -15.57
C GLY A 113 13.64 10.74 -16.45
N LEU A 114 12.53 11.45 -16.44
CA LEU A 114 11.36 11.13 -17.26
C LEU A 114 11.38 11.98 -18.53
N HIS A 115 11.41 11.31 -19.67
CA HIS A 115 11.34 11.96 -20.98
C HIS A 115 10.20 11.36 -21.79
N MET A 116 9.77 12.09 -22.82
CA MET A 116 8.71 11.67 -23.72
C MET A 116 9.11 11.94 -25.18
N ALA A 117 9.01 10.91 -26.03
CA ALA A 117 9.05 11.08 -27.47
C ALA A 117 7.60 10.94 -27.99
N LEU A 118 7.03 12.07 -28.44
CA LEU A 118 5.64 12.14 -28.88
C LEU A 118 5.51 11.75 -30.34
N ALA A 119 4.38 11.13 -30.67
CA ALA A 119 3.88 10.99 -32.04
C ALA A 119 2.38 11.30 -32.04
N ALA A 120 1.75 11.36 -33.20
CA ALA A 120 0.34 11.75 -33.30
C ALA A 120 -0.61 10.82 -32.52
N ASP A 121 -0.30 9.53 -32.46
CA ASP A 121 -1.15 8.48 -31.89
C ASP A 121 -0.46 7.66 -30.80
N MET A 122 0.79 7.97 -30.47
CA MET A 122 1.63 7.22 -29.54
C MET A 122 2.61 8.15 -28.83
N VAL A 123 2.88 7.87 -27.57
CA VAL A 123 3.95 8.50 -26.80
C VAL A 123 4.85 7.42 -26.21
N THR A 124 6.15 7.52 -26.50
CA THR A 124 7.14 6.68 -25.83
C THR A 124 7.59 7.40 -24.55
N LEU A 125 7.27 6.85 -23.40
CA LEU A 125 7.81 7.26 -22.10
C LEU A 125 9.19 6.63 -21.95
N ILE A 126 10.16 7.42 -21.53
CA ILE A 126 11.55 7.02 -21.35
C ILE A 126 11.97 7.33 -19.92
N PHE A 127 12.42 6.32 -19.22
CA PHE A 127 12.93 6.41 -17.85
C PHE A 127 14.45 6.26 -17.92
N SER A 128 15.17 7.35 -17.67
CA SER A 128 16.63 7.38 -17.78
C SER A 128 17.28 7.34 -16.41
N ASN A 129 18.36 6.56 -16.27
CA ASN A 129 19.20 6.58 -15.05
C ASN A 129 19.89 7.93 -14.84
N GLN A 130 20.02 8.75 -15.90
CA GLN A 130 20.48 10.12 -15.79
C GLN A 130 19.30 11.02 -15.40
N ASN A 131 19.27 11.48 -14.15
CA ASN A 131 18.15 12.21 -13.57
C ASN A 131 18.48 13.62 -13.06
N ASP A 132 19.74 14.05 -13.15
CA ASP A 132 20.27 15.33 -12.64
C ASP A 132 20.70 16.31 -13.75
N ALA A 133 20.42 16.00 -15.02
CA ALA A 133 20.79 16.82 -16.14
C ALA A 133 19.88 18.07 -16.31
N TRP A 134 20.33 19.06 -17.07
CA TRP A 134 19.49 20.17 -17.50
C TRP A 134 18.60 19.75 -18.68
N GLY A 135 17.45 19.17 -18.33
CA GLY A 135 16.49 18.63 -19.29
C GLY A 135 17.06 17.47 -20.13
N SER A 136 16.81 17.49 -21.44
CA SER A 136 17.26 16.43 -22.37
C SER A 136 18.51 16.80 -23.17
N PHE A 137 19.19 17.91 -22.87
CA PHE A 137 20.33 18.36 -23.69
C PHE A 137 21.53 17.42 -23.69
N TYR A 138 21.65 16.61 -22.64
CA TYR A 138 22.73 15.61 -22.46
C TYR A 138 22.20 14.18 -22.50
N TYR A 139 21.03 13.98 -23.05
CA TYR A 139 20.39 12.68 -23.12
C TYR A 139 21.24 11.68 -23.95
N GLU A 140 21.41 10.49 -23.39
CA GLU A 140 22.03 9.35 -24.06
C GLU A 140 21.18 8.10 -23.88
N GLU A 141 20.84 7.44 -24.99
CA GLU A 141 20.00 6.23 -25.00
C GLU A 141 20.55 5.08 -24.15
N LYS A 142 21.87 5.00 -24.01
CA LYS A 142 22.53 3.98 -23.17
C LYS A 142 22.16 4.07 -21.67
N ASN A 143 21.66 5.22 -21.24
CA ASN A 143 21.23 5.46 -19.87
C ASN A 143 19.75 5.10 -19.63
N ASP A 144 19.02 4.66 -20.66
CA ASP A 144 17.63 4.29 -20.51
C ASP A 144 17.48 3.01 -19.68
N ALA A 145 16.74 3.11 -18.59
CA ALA A 145 16.37 1.96 -17.79
C ALA A 145 15.13 1.27 -18.33
N LEU A 146 14.19 2.06 -18.90
CA LEU A 146 12.94 1.54 -19.44
C LEU A 146 12.38 2.47 -20.52
N ARG A 147 11.79 1.88 -21.56
CA ARG A 147 10.91 2.55 -22.53
C ARG A 147 9.58 1.81 -22.61
N VAL A 148 8.47 2.55 -22.55
CA VAL A 148 7.12 2.02 -22.74
C VAL A 148 6.31 2.95 -23.63
N ASN A 149 5.39 2.38 -24.38
CA ASN A 149 4.50 3.12 -25.26
C ASN A 149 3.11 3.25 -24.64
N VAL A 150 2.56 4.47 -24.68
CA VAL A 150 1.21 4.79 -24.21
C VAL A 150 0.46 5.57 -25.26
N LYS A 151 -0.87 5.50 -25.23
CA LYS A 151 -1.73 6.29 -26.13
C LYS A 151 -2.07 7.62 -25.47
N PRO A 152 -1.80 8.75 -26.15
CA PRO A 152 -2.28 10.05 -25.67
C PRO A 152 -3.80 10.14 -25.79
N VAL A 153 -4.40 10.98 -24.94
CA VAL A 153 -5.82 11.26 -24.92
C VAL A 153 -6.04 12.77 -25.12
N ALA A 154 -6.93 13.11 -26.05
CA ALA A 154 -7.32 14.51 -26.22
C ALA A 154 -8.17 14.99 -25.05
N LEU A 155 -7.95 16.23 -24.61
CA LEU A 155 -8.72 16.88 -23.57
C LEU A 155 -9.72 17.88 -24.19
N ASP A 156 -10.93 17.92 -23.66
CA ASP A 156 -11.97 18.87 -24.09
C ASP A 156 -11.62 20.32 -23.67
N LYS A 157 -10.91 20.46 -22.53
CA LYS A 157 -10.54 21.76 -21.96
C LYS A 157 -9.04 21.97 -22.04
N ASN A 158 -8.64 23.23 -22.31
CA ASN A 158 -7.25 23.63 -22.26
C ASN A 158 -6.71 23.56 -20.82
N VAL A 159 -5.53 22.96 -20.67
CA VAL A 159 -4.75 22.93 -19.43
C VAL A 159 -3.60 23.93 -19.61
N GLU A 160 -3.74 25.11 -19.05
CA GLU A 160 -2.81 26.24 -19.24
C GLU A 160 -1.39 25.92 -18.75
N TRP A 161 -1.28 25.38 -17.52
CA TRP A 161 0.01 25.01 -16.92
C TRP A 161 0.20 23.51 -16.98
N LEU A 162 1.30 23.03 -17.56
CA LEU A 162 1.65 21.60 -17.49
C LEU A 162 1.52 21.08 -16.07
N LYS A 163 0.84 19.97 -15.92
CA LYS A 163 0.71 19.26 -14.64
C LYS A 163 0.82 17.77 -14.81
N TYR A 164 1.26 17.11 -13.74
CA TYR A 164 1.05 15.71 -13.51
C TYR A 164 -0.06 15.53 -12.48
N GLU A 165 -0.83 14.48 -12.60
CA GLU A 165 -1.96 14.19 -11.71
C GLU A 165 -2.16 12.69 -11.58
N PHE A 166 -2.43 12.21 -10.35
CA PHE A 166 -2.91 10.84 -10.14
C PHE A 166 -4.41 10.83 -10.45
N ILE A 167 -4.79 10.22 -11.57
CA ILE A 167 -6.17 10.27 -12.10
C ILE A 167 -6.98 9.02 -11.74
N GLU A 168 -6.33 7.94 -11.31
CA GLU A 168 -6.96 6.74 -10.82
C GLU A 168 -6.10 6.12 -9.73
N HIS A 169 -6.77 5.65 -8.64
CA HIS A 169 -6.14 4.93 -7.53
C HIS A 169 -6.88 3.64 -7.23
N LYS A 170 -6.16 2.53 -7.16
CA LYS A 170 -6.63 1.21 -6.71
C LYS A 170 -5.62 0.62 -5.73
N GLU A 171 -5.99 -0.50 -5.10
CA GLU A 171 -5.15 -1.16 -4.08
C GLU A 171 -3.73 -1.50 -4.57
N LYS A 172 -3.57 -1.88 -5.85
CA LYS A 172 -2.30 -2.38 -6.42
C LYS A 172 -1.80 -1.57 -7.61
N TYR A 173 -2.47 -0.50 -8.00
CA TYR A 173 -2.03 0.37 -9.06
C TYR A 173 -2.59 1.78 -8.95
N CYS A 174 -1.90 2.72 -9.56
CA CYS A 174 -2.42 4.04 -9.87
C CYS A 174 -2.17 4.37 -11.35
N VAL A 175 -2.91 5.36 -11.85
CA VAL A 175 -2.67 5.94 -13.17
C VAL A 175 -2.28 7.39 -12.99
N ILE A 176 -1.13 7.74 -13.53
CA ILE A 176 -0.62 9.11 -13.56
C ILE A 176 -0.83 9.66 -14.97
N ALA A 177 -1.26 10.91 -15.09
CA ALA A 177 -1.37 11.59 -16.37
C ALA A 177 -0.55 12.88 -16.37
N MET A 178 0.32 13.05 -17.36
CA MET A 178 0.83 14.36 -17.74
C MET A 178 -0.24 15.06 -18.59
N GLN A 179 -0.59 16.29 -18.24
CA GLN A 179 -1.60 17.08 -18.94
C GLN A 179 -1.06 18.47 -19.26
N TRP A 180 -1.18 18.88 -20.51
CA TRP A 180 -0.82 20.22 -20.97
C TRP A 180 -1.55 20.55 -22.26
N GLU A 181 -2.02 21.81 -22.38
CA GLU A 181 -2.89 22.23 -23.48
C GLU A 181 -4.12 21.31 -23.59
N LYS A 182 -4.29 20.63 -24.72
CA LYS A 182 -5.37 19.66 -24.97
C LYS A 182 -4.88 18.21 -25.03
N LEU A 183 -3.72 17.95 -24.44
CA LEU A 183 -3.12 16.62 -24.43
C LEU A 183 -3.05 16.06 -23.00
N SER A 184 -3.45 14.83 -22.84
CA SER A 184 -3.20 13.99 -21.67
C SER A 184 -2.39 12.76 -22.07
N VAL A 185 -1.36 12.44 -21.31
CA VAL A 185 -0.54 11.24 -21.48
C VAL A 185 -0.66 10.39 -20.23
N PRO A 186 -1.67 9.51 -20.13
CA PRO A 186 -1.85 8.63 -18.99
C PRO A 186 -0.89 7.44 -19.08
N PHE A 187 -0.40 7.00 -17.91
CA PHE A 187 0.39 5.77 -17.76
C PHE A 187 0.15 5.12 -16.41
N LYS A 188 0.13 3.78 -16.42
CA LYS A 188 -0.18 2.98 -15.23
C LYS A 188 1.09 2.55 -14.51
N ILE A 189 1.07 2.69 -13.18
CA ILE A 189 2.07 2.15 -12.27
C ILE A 189 1.42 1.05 -11.43
N GLU A 190 2.00 -0.15 -11.46
CA GLU A 190 1.54 -1.30 -10.69
C GLU A 190 2.58 -1.63 -9.60
N VAL A 191 2.09 -1.94 -8.41
CA VAL A 191 2.91 -2.22 -7.23
C VAL A 191 2.50 -3.54 -6.61
N ASP A 192 3.47 -4.37 -6.29
CA ASP A 192 3.24 -5.59 -5.49
C ASP A 192 3.19 -5.25 -3.99
N VAL A 193 2.10 -4.59 -3.61
CA VAL A 193 1.88 -4.07 -2.24
C VAL A 193 2.03 -5.18 -1.21
N ASP A 194 1.47 -6.37 -1.47
CA ASP A 194 1.49 -7.46 -0.50
C ASP A 194 2.92 -7.93 -0.22
N ASN A 195 3.75 -8.11 -1.25
CA ASN A 195 5.15 -8.50 -1.06
C ASN A 195 5.98 -7.42 -0.37
N ILE A 196 5.74 -6.14 -0.68
CA ILE A 196 6.42 -5.02 0.00
C ILE A 196 6.05 -5.00 1.48
N VAL A 197 4.77 -5.13 1.83
CA VAL A 197 4.30 -5.17 3.21
C VAL A 197 4.88 -6.38 3.95
N ILE A 198 4.87 -7.58 3.35
CA ILE A 198 5.45 -8.79 3.96
C ILE A 198 6.95 -8.62 4.22
N ALA A 199 7.70 -8.08 3.26
CA ALA A 199 9.13 -7.80 3.45
C ALA A 199 9.36 -6.83 4.61
N ARG A 200 8.53 -5.79 4.73
CA ARG A 200 8.57 -4.82 5.84
C ARG A 200 8.21 -5.47 7.17
N LEU A 201 7.17 -6.30 7.21
CA LEU A 201 6.77 -7.04 8.41
C LEU A 201 7.91 -7.97 8.89
N ARG A 202 8.57 -8.71 7.99
CA ARG A 202 9.72 -9.57 8.35
C ARG A 202 10.83 -8.78 9.05
N GLN A 203 11.14 -7.57 8.58
CA GLN A 203 12.10 -6.69 9.24
C GLN A 203 11.60 -6.22 10.62
N GLN A 204 10.33 -5.84 10.72
CA GLN A 204 9.75 -5.32 11.95
C GLN A 204 9.64 -6.38 13.04
N VAL A 205 9.23 -7.60 12.71
CA VAL A 205 9.11 -8.71 13.67
C VAL A 205 10.45 -9.19 14.23
N THR A 206 11.57 -8.86 13.58
CA THR A 206 12.94 -9.12 14.07
C THR A 206 13.55 -7.93 14.80
N SER A 207 12.87 -6.77 14.81
CA SER A 207 13.28 -5.57 15.54
C SER A 207 12.64 -5.50 16.94
N GLN A 208 12.86 -4.38 17.65
CA GLN A 208 12.20 -4.11 18.93
C GLN A 208 10.66 -4.18 18.85
N LYS A 209 10.07 -3.86 17.69
CA LYS A 209 8.63 -3.98 17.46
C LYS A 209 8.13 -5.41 17.60
N GLY A 210 8.96 -6.40 17.29
CA GLY A 210 8.64 -7.82 17.37
C GLY A 210 8.57 -8.38 18.79
N PHE A 211 8.92 -7.63 19.82
CA PHE A 211 8.70 -8.03 21.22
C PHE A 211 7.25 -7.84 21.68
N ASN A 212 6.50 -6.97 21.02
CA ASN A 212 5.13 -6.68 21.39
C ASN A 212 4.16 -7.70 20.79
N SER A 213 3.36 -8.36 21.62
CA SER A 213 2.36 -9.35 21.23
C SER A 213 1.35 -8.82 20.20
N ASN A 214 0.88 -7.56 20.36
CA ASN A 214 -0.07 -6.96 19.44
C ASN A 214 0.53 -6.72 18.05
N ASN A 215 1.80 -6.36 17.95
CA ASN A 215 2.47 -6.19 16.66
C ASN A 215 2.61 -7.54 15.94
N MET A 216 2.94 -8.60 16.68
CA MET A 216 2.95 -9.97 16.13
C MET A 216 1.56 -10.40 15.65
N LEU A 217 0.53 -10.10 16.44
CA LEU A 217 -0.86 -10.35 16.06
C LEU A 217 -1.25 -9.61 14.78
N GLN A 218 -0.94 -8.33 14.67
CA GLN A 218 -1.23 -7.53 13.47
C GLN A 218 -0.50 -8.06 12.23
N ALA A 219 0.77 -8.46 12.37
CA ALA A 219 1.53 -9.05 11.26
C ALA A 219 0.88 -10.36 10.78
N ALA A 220 0.51 -11.23 11.71
CA ALA A 220 -0.21 -12.47 11.40
C ALA A 220 -1.56 -12.19 10.73
N GLN A 221 -2.35 -11.26 11.28
CA GLN A 221 -3.67 -10.89 10.75
C GLN A 221 -3.61 -10.35 9.32
N TYR A 222 -2.58 -9.56 8.98
CA TYR A 222 -2.39 -9.10 7.61
C TYR A 222 -2.34 -10.29 6.63
N CYS A 223 -1.48 -11.26 6.92
CA CYS A 223 -1.35 -12.46 6.09
C CYS A 223 -2.64 -13.29 6.05
N LEU A 224 -3.29 -13.47 7.19
CA LEU A 224 -4.53 -14.25 7.29
C LEU A 224 -5.66 -13.57 6.50
N ASN A 225 -5.82 -12.26 6.61
CA ASN A 225 -6.88 -11.52 5.89
C ASN A 225 -6.69 -11.58 4.37
N LYS A 226 -5.44 -11.51 3.91
CA LYS A 226 -5.09 -11.59 2.48
C LYS A 226 -4.99 -13.03 1.97
N ASN A 227 -5.01 -14.01 2.86
CA ASN A 227 -4.81 -15.43 2.56
C ASN A 227 -3.46 -15.72 1.86
N ILE A 228 -2.40 -15.07 2.34
CA ILE A 228 -1.02 -15.19 1.84
C ILE A 228 -0.07 -15.55 2.98
N ASN A 229 1.07 -16.15 2.68
CA ASN A 229 2.15 -16.43 3.66
C ASN A 229 1.65 -17.09 4.95
N LEU A 230 0.74 -18.05 4.85
CA LEU A 230 0.01 -18.62 5.99
C LEU A 230 0.90 -19.31 7.02
N GLU A 231 2.03 -19.91 6.61
CA GLU A 231 3.00 -20.50 7.56
C GLU A 231 3.73 -19.43 8.38
N GLU A 232 4.05 -18.27 7.79
CA GLU A 232 4.60 -17.16 8.55
C GLU A 232 3.54 -16.56 9.49
N ALA A 233 2.29 -16.45 9.03
CA ALA A 233 1.17 -16.04 9.88
C ALA A 233 1.00 -16.95 11.09
N LEU A 234 1.12 -18.26 10.89
CA LEU A 234 1.12 -19.25 11.98
C LEU A 234 2.27 -19.02 12.96
N ALA A 235 3.50 -18.87 12.43
CA ALA A 235 4.69 -18.62 13.26
C ALA A 235 4.55 -17.32 14.09
N TRP A 236 4.05 -16.25 13.49
CA TRP A 236 3.83 -14.96 14.17
C TRP A 236 2.68 -15.06 15.19
N SER A 237 1.61 -15.82 14.90
CA SER A 237 0.53 -16.08 15.85
C SER A 237 1.03 -16.84 17.09
N ILE A 238 1.90 -17.83 16.91
CA ILE A 238 2.54 -18.57 18.03
C ILE A 238 3.41 -17.60 18.85
N ARG A 239 4.20 -16.74 18.21
CA ARG A 239 5.04 -15.76 18.90
C ARG A 239 4.21 -14.69 19.63
N ALA A 240 3.03 -14.33 19.13
CA ALA A 240 2.12 -13.42 19.83
C ALA A 240 1.68 -13.97 21.19
N ILE A 241 1.65 -15.28 21.36
CA ILE A 241 1.27 -15.96 22.61
C ILE A 241 2.49 -16.27 23.47
N ASN A 242 3.54 -16.86 22.87
CA ASN A 242 4.67 -17.49 23.58
C ASN A 242 5.97 -16.69 23.48
N GLY A 243 5.99 -15.53 22.79
CA GLY A 243 7.17 -14.68 22.66
C GLY A 243 7.53 -13.97 23.96
N PHE A 244 8.62 -13.19 23.97
CA PHE A 244 9.16 -12.53 25.17
C PHE A 244 8.14 -11.65 25.91
N GLN A 245 7.26 -10.94 25.18
CA GLN A 245 6.11 -10.20 25.74
C GLN A 245 4.79 -10.78 25.19
N GLY A 246 4.79 -12.09 24.97
CA GLY A 246 3.62 -12.79 24.48
C GLY A 246 2.45 -12.72 25.48
N GLN A 247 1.23 -12.69 24.95
CA GLN A 247 0.02 -12.64 25.74
C GLN A 247 -0.96 -13.72 25.32
N LYS A 248 -1.29 -14.59 26.26
CA LYS A 248 -2.31 -15.60 26.07
C LYS A 248 -3.68 -15.01 26.39
N SER A 249 -4.42 -14.67 25.35
CA SER A 249 -5.76 -14.08 25.43
C SER A 249 -6.69 -14.78 24.43
N PHE A 250 -8.00 -14.57 24.58
CA PHE A 250 -8.95 -15.08 23.58
C PHE A 250 -8.61 -14.62 22.16
N ILE A 251 -8.18 -13.36 22.01
CA ILE A 251 -7.89 -12.77 20.69
C ILE A 251 -6.67 -13.44 20.05
N THR A 252 -5.58 -13.63 20.79
CA THR A 252 -4.36 -14.25 20.27
C THR A 252 -4.55 -15.74 19.98
N LEU A 253 -5.28 -16.47 20.85
CA LEU A 253 -5.62 -17.87 20.61
C LEU A 253 -6.56 -18.03 19.40
N ARG A 254 -7.59 -17.19 19.26
CA ARG A 254 -8.47 -17.21 18.11
C ARG A 254 -7.71 -16.94 16.79
N ASN A 255 -6.77 -15.99 16.82
CA ASN A 255 -5.93 -15.71 15.67
C ASN A 255 -5.07 -16.91 15.27
N LEU A 256 -4.49 -17.61 16.26
CA LEU A 256 -3.73 -18.85 16.06
C LEU A 256 -4.62 -19.96 15.48
N ALA A 257 -5.83 -20.13 16.02
CA ALA A 257 -6.81 -21.08 15.49
C ALA A 257 -7.17 -20.77 14.04
N THR A 258 -7.37 -19.49 13.70
CA THR A 258 -7.62 -19.06 12.31
C THR A 258 -6.44 -19.39 11.39
N ALA A 259 -5.20 -19.26 11.87
CA ALA A 259 -4.02 -19.68 11.09
C ALA A 259 -4.02 -21.19 10.81
N TYR A 260 -4.34 -22.00 11.81
CA TYR A 260 -4.50 -23.44 11.63
C TYR A 260 -5.65 -23.80 10.67
N GLU A 261 -6.81 -23.14 10.79
CA GLU A 261 -7.95 -23.35 9.88
C GLU A 261 -7.56 -23.08 8.43
N LYS A 262 -6.90 -21.95 8.16
CA LYS A 262 -6.47 -21.58 6.80
C LYS A 262 -5.42 -22.51 6.21
N LEU A 263 -4.64 -23.17 7.06
CA LEU A 263 -3.70 -24.23 6.69
C LEU A 263 -4.35 -25.61 6.62
N ASN A 264 -5.68 -25.71 6.78
CA ASN A 264 -6.45 -26.95 6.84
C ASN A 264 -6.02 -27.91 7.96
N ARG A 265 -5.49 -27.35 9.05
CA ARG A 265 -5.08 -28.08 10.27
C ARG A 265 -6.21 -28.02 11.31
N ILE A 266 -7.37 -28.59 10.96
CA ILE A 266 -8.61 -28.44 11.73
C ILE A 266 -8.50 -28.99 13.17
N PRO A 267 -7.87 -30.14 13.45
CA PRO A 267 -7.73 -30.60 14.83
C PRO A 267 -6.97 -29.63 15.73
N GLN A 268 -5.91 -28.99 15.20
CA GLN A 268 -5.15 -27.98 15.94
C GLN A 268 -5.97 -26.69 16.14
N ALA A 269 -6.72 -26.28 15.13
CA ALA A 269 -7.61 -25.13 15.22
C ALA A 269 -8.67 -25.34 16.33
N ASP A 270 -9.33 -26.50 16.33
CA ASP A 270 -10.34 -26.85 17.34
C ASP A 270 -9.75 -26.89 18.75
N SER A 271 -8.62 -27.57 18.94
CA SER A 271 -7.94 -27.61 20.25
C SER A 271 -7.55 -26.22 20.74
N THR A 272 -7.06 -25.37 19.86
CA THR A 272 -6.70 -23.97 20.19
C THR A 272 -7.94 -23.15 20.56
N MET A 273 -9.05 -23.35 19.85
CA MET A 273 -10.31 -22.68 20.18
C MET A 273 -10.93 -23.18 21.48
N ASP A 274 -10.84 -24.50 21.77
CA ASP A 274 -11.29 -25.05 23.06
C ASP A 274 -10.53 -24.37 24.23
N GLU A 275 -9.21 -24.16 24.07
CA GLU A 275 -8.41 -23.38 25.03
C GLU A 275 -8.85 -21.90 25.11
N ALA A 276 -9.11 -21.25 23.97
CA ALA A 276 -9.59 -19.88 23.94
C ALA A 276 -10.93 -19.70 24.66
N LEU A 277 -11.81 -20.68 24.53
CA LEU A 277 -13.12 -20.68 25.15
C LEU A 277 -13.06 -20.76 26.69
N LEU A 278 -11.98 -21.29 27.28
CA LEU A 278 -11.81 -21.28 28.74
C LEU A 278 -11.74 -19.87 29.33
N ILE A 279 -11.31 -18.89 28.53
CA ILE A 279 -11.17 -17.47 28.96
C ILE A 279 -12.10 -16.52 28.18
N ALA A 280 -12.98 -17.05 27.35
CA ALA A 280 -13.90 -16.28 26.52
C ALA A 280 -15.06 -15.71 27.31
N THR A 281 -15.59 -14.56 26.89
CA THR A 281 -16.86 -13.98 27.34
C THR A 281 -18.05 -14.61 26.61
N ALA A 282 -19.29 -14.43 27.12
CA ALA A 282 -20.51 -14.91 26.46
C ALA A 282 -20.64 -14.43 25.02
N ASN A 283 -20.29 -13.16 24.74
CA ASN A 283 -20.32 -12.60 23.36
C ASN A 283 -19.28 -13.28 22.46
N GLN A 284 -18.11 -13.64 22.97
CA GLN A 284 -17.08 -14.35 22.21
C GLN A 284 -17.51 -15.79 21.88
N TYR A 285 -18.17 -16.49 22.79
CA TYR A 285 -18.80 -17.78 22.51
C TYR A 285 -19.83 -17.67 21.39
N THR A 286 -20.72 -16.66 21.46
CA THR A 286 -21.77 -16.42 20.46
C THR A 286 -21.15 -16.12 19.09
N ALA A 287 -20.12 -15.25 19.04
CA ALA A 287 -19.44 -14.92 17.79
C ALA A 287 -18.78 -16.16 17.14
N TYR A 288 -18.13 -16.99 17.97
CA TYR A 288 -17.53 -18.23 17.46
C TYR A 288 -18.59 -19.25 17.03
N GLY A 289 -19.67 -19.41 17.80
CA GLY A 289 -20.80 -20.26 17.41
C GLY A 289 -21.40 -19.88 16.05
N ARG A 290 -21.55 -18.57 15.79
CA ARG A 290 -22.02 -18.07 14.48
C ARG A 290 -21.01 -18.35 13.36
N GLN A 291 -19.71 -18.22 13.63
CA GLN A 291 -18.67 -18.58 12.67
C GLN A 291 -18.79 -20.07 12.28
N LEU A 292 -18.95 -20.95 13.25
CA LEU A 292 -19.12 -22.40 13.02
C LEU A 292 -20.40 -22.70 12.21
N ILE A 293 -21.49 -21.99 12.47
CA ILE A 293 -22.74 -22.10 11.67
C ILE A 293 -22.45 -21.73 10.20
N GLY A 294 -21.78 -20.60 9.97
CA GLY A 294 -21.37 -20.18 8.63
C GLY A 294 -20.46 -21.18 7.92
N GLN A 295 -19.64 -21.90 8.67
CA GLN A 295 -18.79 -23.00 8.18
C GLN A 295 -19.54 -24.34 8.02
N LYS A 296 -20.85 -24.37 8.24
CA LYS A 296 -21.70 -25.58 8.23
C LYS A 296 -21.32 -26.63 9.29
N ARG A 297 -20.62 -26.22 10.35
CA ARG A 297 -20.22 -27.03 11.50
C ARG A 297 -21.22 -26.88 12.64
N THR A 298 -22.52 -27.11 12.34
CA THR A 298 -23.64 -26.80 13.25
C THR A 298 -23.65 -27.64 14.53
N ASP A 299 -23.11 -28.86 14.49
CA ASP A 299 -23.01 -29.70 15.69
C ASP A 299 -21.95 -29.14 16.68
N LYS A 300 -20.76 -28.75 16.18
CA LYS A 300 -19.76 -28.06 17.02
C LYS A 300 -20.27 -26.72 17.53
N ALA A 301 -21.03 -25.97 16.72
CA ALA A 301 -21.67 -24.73 17.15
C ALA A 301 -22.63 -24.97 18.32
N MET A 302 -23.43 -26.05 18.26
CA MET A 302 -24.34 -26.41 19.35
C MET A 302 -23.59 -26.75 20.62
N GLU A 303 -22.50 -27.53 20.54
CA GLU A 303 -21.65 -27.88 21.67
C GLU A 303 -21.10 -26.59 22.34
N VAL A 304 -20.50 -25.71 21.55
CA VAL A 304 -19.91 -24.45 22.01
C VAL A 304 -20.95 -23.54 22.70
N LEU A 305 -22.13 -23.37 22.05
CA LEU A 305 -23.16 -22.48 22.59
C LEU A 305 -23.88 -23.06 23.83
N LYS A 306 -23.98 -24.39 23.92
CA LYS A 306 -24.43 -25.05 25.15
C LYS A 306 -23.41 -24.93 26.28
N ALA A 307 -22.12 -24.98 26.00
CA ALA A 307 -21.08 -24.67 26.98
C ALA A 307 -21.18 -23.21 27.48
N SER A 308 -21.50 -22.27 26.58
CA SER A 308 -21.78 -20.87 26.95
C SER A 308 -22.98 -20.76 27.91
N GLU A 309 -24.10 -21.45 27.60
CA GLU A 309 -25.28 -21.50 28.49
C GLU A 309 -24.92 -22.03 29.88
N LYS A 310 -24.18 -23.13 29.94
CA LYS A 310 -23.74 -23.72 31.20
C LYS A 310 -22.87 -22.76 32.05
N ARG A 311 -22.05 -21.97 31.39
CA ARG A 311 -21.08 -21.07 32.03
C ARG A 311 -21.69 -19.73 32.47
N TYR A 312 -22.52 -19.15 31.62
CA TYR A 312 -23.02 -17.79 31.75
C TYR A 312 -24.51 -17.70 32.09
N GLY A 313 -25.24 -18.80 31.96
CA GLY A 313 -26.67 -18.85 32.24
C GLY A 313 -27.54 -18.12 31.26
N ASP A 314 -28.65 -17.60 31.70
CA ASP A 314 -29.68 -16.93 30.90
C ASP A 314 -29.30 -15.46 30.65
N MET A 315 -28.54 -15.20 29.62
CA MET A 315 -28.08 -13.88 29.22
C MET A 315 -28.39 -13.61 27.73
N PHE A 316 -28.55 -12.36 27.36
CA PHE A 316 -28.81 -11.92 25.98
C PHE A 316 -27.89 -12.61 24.94
N GLY A 317 -26.56 -12.52 25.13
CA GLY A 317 -25.59 -13.10 24.20
C GLY A 317 -25.73 -14.61 24.05
N VAL A 318 -25.97 -15.32 25.15
CA VAL A 318 -26.18 -16.76 25.19
C VAL A 318 -27.44 -17.16 24.44
N ASN A 319 -28.57 -16.51 24.76
CA ASN A 319 -29.86 -16.80 24.14
C ASN A 319 -29.84 -16.50 22.64
N ASN A 320 -29.22 -15.40 22.24
CA ASN A 320 -29.06 -15.03 20.83
C ASN A 320 -28.19 -16.03 20.07
N GLY A 321 -27.13 -16.57 20.71
CA GLY A 321 -26.33 -17.65 20.13
C GLY A 321 -27.12 -18.94 19.94
N LEU A 322 -27.84 -19.35 21.00
CA LEU A 322 -28.65 -20.59 20.97
C LEU A 322 -29.81 -20.48 19.98
N MET A 323 -30.48 -19.33 19.87
CA MET A 323 -31.44 -19.07 18.82
C MET A 323 -30.85 -19.33 17.42
N SER A 324 -29.67 -18.77 17.17
CA SER A 324 -29.02 -18.89 15.86
C SER A 324 -28.71 -20.36 15.50
N VAL A 325 -28.19 -21.16 16.45
CA VAL A 325 -27.83 -22.55 16.15
C VAL A 325 -29.05 -23.47 16.05
N TYR A 326 -30.11 -23.25 16.86
CA TYR A 326 -31.35 -24.00 16.70
C TYR A 326 -32.03 -23.70 15.37
N SER A 327 -32.06 -22.42 14.96
CA SER A 327 -32.55 -22.03 13.65
C SER A 327 -31.75 -22.72 12.52
N ALA A 328 -30.43 -22.72 12.59
CA ALA A 328 -29.57 -23.38 11.60
C ALA A 328 -29.76 -24.92 11.54
N LYS A 329 -30.21 -25.53 12.62
CA LYS A 329 -30.55 -26.98 12.68
C LYS A 329 -32.00 -27.27 12.28
N GLY A 330 -32.82 -26.27 12.01
CA GLY A 330 -34.24 -26.41 11.69
C GLY A 330 -35.14 -26.71 12.91
N ASP A 331 -34.60 -26.62 14.13
CA ASP A 331 -35.38 -26.74 15.37
C ASP A 331 -36.03 -25.39 15.73
N PHE A 332 -37.02 -25.01 14.94
CA PHE A 332 -37.68 -23.72 15.10
C PHE A 332 -38.39 -23.53 16.43
N LYS A 333 -38.86 -24.63 17.06
CA LYS A 333 -39.47 -24.57 18.38
C LYS A 333 -38.50 -24.05 19.42
N ASN A 334 -37.31 -24.60 19.49
CA ASN A 334 -36.29 -24.12 20.41
C ASN A 334 -35.72 -22.75 19.95
N ALA A 335 -35.59 -22.51 18.66
CA ALA A 335 -35.15 -21.21 18.15
C ALA A 335 -36.07 -20.07 18.63
N ILE A 336 -37.39 -20.23 18.51
CA ILE A 336 -38.38 -19.24 18.99
C ILE A 336 -38.27 -19.05 20.52
N LYS A 337 -38.17 -20.14 21.28
CA LYS A 337 -37.99 -20.07 22.75
C LYS A 337 -36.80 -19.20 23.15
N TYR A 338 -35.65 -19.37 22.47
CA TYR A 338 -34.44 -18.60 22.75
C TYR A 338 -34.48 -17.18 22.16
N ALA A 339 -35.22 -16.98 21.05
CA ALA A 339 -35.48 -15.66 20.50
C ALA A 339 -36.29 -14.77 21.47
N GLU A 340 -37.37 -15.32 22.04
CA GLU A 340 -38.19 -14.61 23.04
C GLU A 340 -37.37 -14.18 24.26
N LYS A 341 -36.50 -15.08 24.77
CA LYS A 341 -35.58 -14.76 25.87
C LYS A 341 -34.59 -13.66 25.48
N ALA A 342 -33.96 -13.78 24.30
CA ALA A 342 -33.03 -12.78 23.81
C ALA A 342 -33.72 -11.42 23.58
N LEU A 343 -34.95 -11.42 23.05
CA LEU A 343 -35.73 -10.20 22.81
C LEU A 343 -36.03 -9.47 24.13
N ALA A 344 -36.44 -10.21 25.17
CA ALA A 344 -36.73 -9.67 26.51
C ALA A 344 -35.48 -9.03 27.18
N GLN A 345 -34.28 -9.49 26.81
CA GLN A 345 -33.00 -9.05 27.36
C GLN A 345 -32.20 -8.13 26.42
N ALA A 346 -32.76 -7.76 25.26
CA ALA A 346 -32.06 -6.95 24.27
C ALA A 346 -31.64 -5.58 24.83
N PRO A 347 -30.38 -5.18 24.75
CA PRO A 347 -29.88 -3.96 25.38
C PRO A 347 -30.32 -2.68 24.67
N ASN A 348 -30.78 -2.76 23.42
CA ASN A 348 -31.24 -1.64 22.62
C ASN A 348 -32.10 -2.11 21.43
N GLU A 349 -32.77 -1.15 20.76
CA GLU A 349 -33.65 -1.41 19.64
C GLU A 349 -32.94 -2.07 18.42
N ASN A 350 -31.66 -1.75 18.17
CA ASN A 350 -30.91 -2.41 17.10
C ASN A 350 -30.72 -3.90 17.38
N SER A 351 -30.51 -4.26 18.64
CA SER A 351 -30.40 -5.68 19.05
C SER A 351 -31.73 -6.42 18.95
N LYS A 352 -32.86 -5.76 19.17
CA LYS A 352 -34.21 -6.34 18.96
C LYS A 352 -34.44 -6.64 17.47
N LYS A 353 -34.19 -5.66 16.60
CA LYS A 353 -34.33 -5.81 15.14
C LYS A 353 -33.47 -6.92 14.53
N GLN A 354 -32.40 -7.33 15.17
CA GLN A 354 -31.56 -8.45 14.71
C GLN A 354 -32.11 -9.81 15.11
N ILE A 355 -33.03 -9.86 16.03
CA ILE A 355 -33.69 -11.09 16.50
C ILE A 355 -35.01 -11.32 15.74
N GLU A 356 -35.77 -10.26 15.51
CA GLU A 356 -36.99 -10.27 14.69
C GLU A 356 -36.69 -10.59 13.21
#